data_4648a350dd52e82fd9c4861af370500f
#
_entry.id   4648a350dd52e82fd9c4861af370500f
#
_cell.length_a   1.000
_cell.length_b   1.000
_cell.length_c   1.000
_cell.angle_alpha   90.00
_cell.angle_beta   90.00
_cell.angle_gamma   90.00
#
_symmetry.space_group_name_H-M   'P 1'
#
loop_
_entity.id
_entity.type
_entity.pdbx_description
1 polymer ?
#
loop_
_entity_poly.entity_id
_entity_poly.type
_entity_poly.pdbx_seq_one_letter_code
_entity_poly.pdbx_strand_id
1 'polypeptide(L)'
;MFAVLLAALCLSLFAQDAACAAPAGKVSSAEIQQEEFGTLKFQTNDGVFACEQLDNGRIVVKYVWPNPAVVYQANLNKGKTYRPGRSMAILKIKSTYDTTPSGQAIPPRSKPELRLGIAATVEELGENFQLAHTLNPGDVICVLVPGLVSHDSVTPSGSVKIEAGTMLKNLWKSTGLNEFISLTRLEWTLGVGRFIMICVGLLLLYLAIFRGFEPLLLVPIGFGAIISNIPLAGMAGPDGILGILFEGVNLGIYPLFIFLGVGAMTDFGPLIANPKTALLGGAAQLGIFGALFLAVCLNEWTPIQFSLKDAASIGIIGGADGPTAIFLSSRLSPNLLGSIAVAAYSYMALVPIIFPPIIRALTTKKERLIRMQQLRPVTKLEKVLFPLVITLLCCFLLPDAAPLISMLMLGNLLKESMCTDRLSDTAQNALCNIVTLVLGLTVGSKLSADKFLNLETLGILMLGLFAFSIGTAGGIILGKIMCKLSGGKINPMIGAAGVSAVPMAARVVNKEGLLDDKQNFLLMHAMGPNVSGVIGSAVAAGVLLQALGH
;
A
#
# COMPACT_ATOMS: atom_id res chain seq x y z
N MET A 1 17.13 -16.53 11.19
CA MET A 1 17.16 -17.65 10.24
C MET A 1 16.33 -18.84 10.71
N PHE A 2 16.55 -19.36 11.95
CA PHE A 2 15.76 -20.49 12.48
C PHE A 2 14.25 -20.17 12.62
N ALA A 3 13.88 -18.98 13.11
CA ALA A 3 12.48 -18.56 13.23
C ALA A 3 11.82 -18.35 11.85
N VAL A 4 12.56 -17.89 10.86
CA VAL A 4 12.08 -17.74 9.48
C VAL A 4 11.93 -19.11 8.81
N LEU A 5 12.82 -20.06 9.08
CA LEU A 5 12.71 -21.45 8.65
C LEU A 5 11.53 -22.19 9.32
N LEU A 6 11.30 -21.95 10.61
CA LEU A 6 10.15 -22.51 11.32
C LEU A 6 8.84 -21.96 10.80
N ALA A 7 8.80 -20.66 10.51
CA ALA A 7 7.63 -20.00 9.93
C ALA A 7 7.39 -20.43 8.46
N ALA A 8 8.44 -20.66 7.68
CA ALA A 8 8.33 -21.23 6.34
C ALA A 8 7.82 -22.67 6.37
N LEU A 9 8.20 -23.46 7.38
CA LEU A 9 7.69 -24.82 7.60
C LEU A 9 6.20 -24.80 7.99
N CYS A 10 5.78 -23.86 8.84
CA CYS A 10 4.36 -23.66 9.17
C CYS A 10 3.57 -23.23 7.93
N LEU A 11 4.09 -22.31 7.12
CA LEU A 11 3.44 -21.87 5.87
C LEU A 11 3.32 -23.00 4.85
N SER A 12 4.32 -23.88 4.73
CA SER A 12 4.26 -25.03 3.83
C SER A 12 3.23 -26.07 4.29
N LEU A 13 3.04 -26.24 5.60
CA LEU A 13 2.00 -27.11 6.16
C LEU A 13 0.59 -26.52 5.91
N PHE A 14 0.41 -25.21 6.09
CA PHE A 14 -0.87 -24.55 5.79
C PHE A 14 -1.18 -24.47 4.28
N ALA A 15 -0.15 -24.33 3.43
CA ALA A 15 -0.33 -24.35 1.99
C ALA A 15 -0.72 -25.74 1.45
N GLN A 16 -0.28 -26.83 2.09
CA GLN A 16 -0.70 -28.17 1.75
C GLN A 16 -2.17 -28.44 2.10
N ASP A 17 -2.65 -27.95 3.24
CA ASP A 17 -4.05 -28.11 3.63
C ASP A 17 -4.99 -27.22 2.79
N ALA A 18 -4.57 -26.02 2.38
CA ALA A 18 -5.31 -25.16 1.48
C ALA A 18 -5.39 -25.72 0.05
N ALA A 19 -4.37 -26.45 -0.40
CA ALA A 19 -4.36 -27.09 -1.71
C ALA A 19 -5.31 -28.30 -1.81
N CYS A 20 -5.72 -28.90 -0.68
CA CYS A 20 -6.69 -30.00 -0.64
C CYS A 20 -8.16 -29.53 -0.70
N ALA A 21 -8.44 -28.25 -0.49
CA ALA A 21 -9.81 -27.73 -0.41
C ALA A 21 -10.31 -27.02 -1.71
N ALA A 22 -9.48 -26.86 -2.72
CA ALA A 22 -9.88 -26.28 -4.00
C ALA A 22 -9.86 -27.31 -5.12
N PRO A 23 -10.97 -27.51 -5.87
CA PRO A 23 -10.91 -28.30 -7.08
C PRO A 23 -9.97 -27.59 -8.07
N ALA A 24 -8.97 -28.33 -8.55
CA ALA A 24 -8.02 -27.88 -9.55
C ALA A 24 -8.72 -27.60 -10.90
N GLY A 25 -9.32 -26.42 -11.03
CA GLY A 25 -9.66 -25.80 -12.28
C GLY A 25 -8.44 -25.03 -12.74
N LYS A 26 -7.75 -25.50 -13.77
CA LYS A 26 -6.76 -24.73 -14.52
C LYS A 26 -7.43 -23.42 -14.91
N VAL A 27 -7.03 -22.31 -14.30
CA VAL A 27 -7.33 -20.97 -14.81
C VAL A 27 -6.51 -20.84 -16.09
N SER A 28 -7.13 -21.21 -17.20
CA SER A 28 -6.71 -20.76 -18.51
C SER A 28 -6.69 -19.24 -18.48
N SER A 29 -5.56 -18.65 -18.90
CA SER A 29 -5.47 -17.23 -19.22
C SER A 29 -6.75 -16.83 -19.94
N ALA A 30 -7.53 -15.92 -19.35
CA ALA A 30 -8.76 -15.46 -19.96
C ALA A 30 -8.41 -14.92 -21.34
N GLU A 31 -8.82 -15.63 -22.37
CA GLU A 31 -8.79 -15.14 -23.74
C GLU A 31 -9.67 -13.89 -23.75
N ILE A 32 -9.03 -12.75 -23.97
CA ILE A 32 -9.72 -11.50 -24.25
C ILE A 32 -10.43 -11.75 -25.57
N GLN A 33 -11.74 -12.01 -25.52
CA GLN A 33 -12.55 -12.08 -26.73
C GLN A 33 -12.55 -10.67 -27.33
N GLN A 34 -11.78 -10.51 -28.40
CA GLN A 34 -11.86 -9.36 -29.29
C GLN A 34 -13.03 -9.61 -30.25
N GLU A 35 -14.18 -9.02 -29.96
CA GLU A 35 -15.23 -8.92 -30.98
C GLU A 35 -14.83 -7.84 -31.98
N GLU A 36 -14.57 -8.26 -33.22
CA GLU A 36 -14.35 -7.37 -34.37
C GLU A 36 -15.70 -6.96 -34.96
N PHE A 37 -16.11 -5.72 -34.69
CA PHE A 37 -17.16 -5.07 -35.46
C PHE A 37 -16.51 -4.17 -36.53
N GLY A 38 -16.33 -4.68 -37.73
CA GLY A 38 -15.63 -3.96 -38.80
C GLY A 38 -14.19 -3.58 -38.42
N THR A 39 -13.82 -2.32 -38.50
CA THR A 39 -12.49 -1.81 -38.10
C THR A 39 -12.37 -1.45 -36.62
N LEU A 40 -13.37 -1.75 -35.79
CA LEU A 40 -13.50 -1.31 -34.40
C LEU A 40 -13.18 -2.46 -33.43
N LYS A 41 -12.08 -2.31 -32.67
CA LYS A 41 -11.74 -3.23 -31.57
C LYS A 41 -12.21 -2.63 -30.25
N PHE A 42 -13.19 -3.28 -29.59
CA PHE A 42 -13.62 -2.94 -28.25
C PHE A 42 -13.02 -3.93 -27.26
N GLN A 43 -12.45 -3.42 -26.18
CA GLN A 43 -12.16 -4.23 -25.00
C GLN A 43 -13.36 -4.09 -24.05
N THR A 44 -14.28 -5.03 -24.10
CA THR A 44 -15.33 -5.15 -23.09
C THR A 44 -14.88 -6.19 -22.09
N ASN A 45 -14.80 -5.83 -20.82
CA ASN A 45 -14.58 -6.80 -19.77
C ASN A 45 -15.85 -7.66 -19.62
N ASP A 46 -15.72 -8.93 -19.97
CA ASP A 46 -16.61 -10.04 -19.58
C ASP A 46 -18.11 -9.92 -19.92
N GLY A 47 -18.47 -9.37 -21.06
CA GLY A 47 -19.87 -9.38 -21.52
C GLY A 47 -20.82 -8.49 -20.72
N VAL A 48 -20.31 -7.53 -19.98
CA VAL A 48 -21.12 -6.54 -19.20
C VAL A 48 -21.69 -5.45 -20.10
N PHE A 49 -21.00 -5.14 -21.19
CA PHE A 49 -21.38 -4.13 -22.18
C PHE A 49 -21.54 -4.76 -23.55
N ALA A 50 -22.58 -4.37 -24.28
CA ALA A 50 -22.75 -4.68 -25.69
C ALA A 50 -22.68 -3.41 -26.51
N CYS A 51 -22.07 -3.51 -27.69
CA CYS A 51 -21.96 -2.44 -28.65
C CYS A 51 -22.71 -2.82 -29.93
N GLU A 52 -23.66 -2.01 -30.36
CA GLU A 52 -24.38 -2.17 -31.61
C GLU A 52 -23.99 -1.04 -32.57
N GLN A 53 -23.55 -1.39 -33.77
CA GLN A 53 -23.32 -0.39 -34.81
C GLN A 53 -24.61 -0.16 -35.59
N LEU A 54 -25.03 1.11 -35.66
CA LEU A 54 -26.16 1.52 -36.47
C LEU A 54 -25.75 1.73 -37.93
N ASP A 55 -26.72 1.68 -38.85
CA ASP A 55 -26.51 1.84 -40.31
C ASP A 55 -25.87 3.19 -40.69
N ASN A 56 -25.95 4.19 -39.81
CA ASN A 56 -25.34 5.53 -39.95
C ASN A 56 -23.90 5.62 -39.40
N GLY A 57 -23.28 4.47 -39.06
CA GLY A 57 -21.91 4.41 -38.52
C GLY A 57 -21.78 4.82 -37.05
N ARG A 58 -22.87 5.14 -36.35
CA ARG A 58 -22.90 5.39 -34.90
C ARG A 58 -22.86 4.09 -34.13
N ILE A 59 -22.32 4.13 -32.92
CA ILE A 59 -22.19 2.97 -32.05
C ILE A 59 -22.97 3.23 -30.77
N VAL A 60 -23.94 2.38 -30.48
CA VAL A 60 -24.71 2.41 -29.22
C VAL A 60 -24.09 1.45 -28.25
N VAL A 61 -23.70 1.92 -27.08
CA VAL A 61 -23.18 1.13 -25.97
C VAL A 61 -24.31 0.88 -24.97
N LYS A 62 -24.65 -0.41 -24.74
CA LYS A 62 -25.71 -0.84 -23.83
C LYS A 62 -25.13 -1.63 -22.64
N TYR A 63 -25.78 -1.51 -21.50
CA TYR A 63 -25.55 -2.39 -20.35
C TYR A 63 -26.36 -3.69 -20.53
N VAL A 64 -25.70 -4.83 -20.52
CA VAL A 64 -26.36 -6.13 -20.83
C VAL A 64 -26.28 -7.16 -19.70
N TRP A 65 -25.63 -6.82 -18.59
CA TRP A 65 -25.52 -7.75 -17.45
C TRP A 65 -26.89 -8.01 -16.79
N PRO A 66 -27.17 -9.27 -16.37
CA PRO A 66 -28.50 -9.64 -15.85
C PRO A 66 -28.93 -8.89 -14.59
N ASN A 67 -27.97 -8.49 -13.74
CA ASN A 67 -28.25 -7.83 -12.48
C ASN A 67 -28.06 -6.32 -12.58
N PRO A 68 -28.88 -5.51 -11.87
CA PRO A 68 -28.73 -4.07 -11.86
C PRO A 68 -27.38 -3.62 -11.34
N ALA A 69 -26.77 -2.61 -11.98
CA ALA A 69 -25.52 -1.99 -11.57
C ALA A 69 -25.72 -0.53 -11.22
N VAL A 70 -24.91 -0.01 -10.31
CA VAL A 70 -24.87 1.43 -10.00
C VAL A 70 -23.69 2.07 -10.73
N VAL A 71 -23.91 3.21 -11.36
CA VAL A 71 -22.86 4.01 -11.97
C VAL A 71 -22.00 4.60 -10.85
N TYR A 72 -20.80 4.05 -10.68
CA TYR A 72 -19.87 4.46 -9.62
C TYR A 72 -19.03 5.68 -10.03
N GLN A 73 -18.59 5.71 -11.27
CA GLN A 73 -17.84 6.81 -11.84
C GLN A 73 -18.25 7.00 -13.30
N ALA A 74 -18.69 8.19 -13.64
CA ALA A 74 -19.06 8.59 -15.00
C ALA A 74 -18.09 9.66 -15.48
N ASN A 75 -17.19 9.29 -16.38
CA ASN A 75 -16.28 10.24 -17.03
C ASN A 75 -16.77 10.65 -18.42
N LEU A 76 -18.01 10.26 -18.78
CA LEU A 76 -18.61 10.53 -20.05
C LEU A 76 -19.27 11.90 -20.06
N ASN A 77 -18.91 12.73 -21.05
CA ASN A 77 -19.53 14.04 -21.31
C ASN A 77 -19.92 14.13 -22.77
N LYS A 78 -21.12 14.64 -23.05
CA LYS A 78 -21.61 14.86 -24.41
C LYS A 78 -20.66 15.82 -25.16
N GLY A 79 -20.34 15.48 -26.40
CA GLY A 79 -19.44 16.26 -27.25
C GLY A 79 -17.94 16.08 -26.98
N LYS A 80 -17.56 15.29 -25.97
CA LYS A 80 -16.15 15.05 -25.66
C LYS A 80 -15.60 13.84 -26.40
N THR A 81 -14.41 14.00 -26.98
CA THR A 81 -13.68 12.94 -27.67
C THR A 81 -12.76 12.20 -26.69
N TYR A 82 -12.79 10.88 -26.74
CA TYR A 82 -11.98 10.00 -25.89
C TYR A 82 -10.96 9.26 -26.74
N ARG A 83 -9.72 9.15 -26.21
CA ARG A 83 -8.63 8.39 -26.82
C ARG A 83 -8.72 6.90 -26.49
N PRO A 84 -8.12 6.01 -27.31
CA PRO A 84 -8.09 4.58 -27.03
C PRO A 84 -7.51 4.26 -25.63
N GLY A 85 -8.06 3.22 -24.97
CA GLY A 85 -7.60 2.74 -23.67
C GLY A 85 -8.07 3.55 -22.45
N ARG A 86 -8.74 4.67 -22.63
CA ARG A 86 -9.23 5.50 -21.51
C ARG A 86 -10.49 4.91 -20.89
N SER A 87 -10.54 4.86 -19.54
CA SER A 87 -11.75 4.46 -18.82
C SER A 87 -12.83 5.54 -18.96
N MET A 88 -14.00 5.14 -19.46
CA MET A 88 -15.14 6.02 -19.70
C MET A 88 -16.17 5.95 -18.58
N ALA A 89 -16.38 4.77 -18.01
CA ALA A 89 -17.29 4.53 -16.90
C ALA A 89 -16.83 3.37 -16.04
N ILE A 90 -17.11 3.43 -14.74
CA ILE A 90 -16.92 2.34 -13.79
C ILE A 90 -18.28 2.04 -13.16
N LEU A 91 -18.72 0.79 -13.22
CA LEU A 91 -19.96 0.34 -12.63
C LEU A 91 -19.69 -0.45 -11.34
N LYS A 92 -20.67 -0.50 -10.44
CA LYS A 92 -20.65 -1.35 -9.25
C LYS A 92 -21.89 -2.26 -9.28
N ILE A 93 -21.64 -3.55 -9.44
CA ILE A 93 -22.71 -4.56 -9.45
C ILE A 93 -23.21 -4.76 -8.02
N LYS A 94 -24.53 -4.80 -7.82
CA LYS A 94 -25.18 -4.85 -6.50
C LYS A 94 -25.21 -6.22 -5.83
N SER A 95 -24.98 -7.33 -6.56
CA SER A 95 -25.13 -8.69 -6.05
C SER A 95 -23.83 -9.26 -5.47
N THR A 96 -23.99 -10.16 -4.51
CA THR A 96 -22.90 -10.87 -3.84
C THR A 96 -22.44 -12.14 -4.58
N TYR A 97 -23.26 -12.66 -5.51
CA TYR A 97 -22.99 -13.91 -6.23
C TYR A 97 -23.48 -13.79 -7.69
N ASP A 98 -22.68 -13.14 -8.53
CA ASP A 98 -22.98 -13.04 -9.95
C ASP A 98 -22.07 -13.97 -10.76
N THR A 99 -22.67 -14.59 -11.76
CA THR A 99 -21.94 -15.37 -12.77
C THR A 99 -22.00 -14.64 -14.11
N THR A 100 -20.93 -14.70 -14.91
CA THR A 100 -20.94 -14.21 -16.30
C THR A 100 -21.99 -14.98 -17.12
N PRO A 101 -22.43 -14.47 -18.27
CA PRO A 101 -23.29 -15.25 -19.20
C PRO A 101 -22.65 -16.58 -19.61
N SER A 102 -21.33 -16.72 -19.53
CA SER A 102 -20.56 -17.96 -19.73
C SER A 102 -20.48 -18.86 -18.49
N GLY A 103 -21.12 -18.52 -17.37
CA GLY A 103 -21.16 -19.34 -16.15
C GLY A 103 -19.99 -19.18 -15.20
N GLN A 104 -19.08 -18.22 -15.43
CA GLN A 104 -17.98 -17.92 -14.49
C GLN A 104 -18.45 -17.00 -13.35
N ALA A 105 -18.08 -17.32 -12.13
CA ALA A 105 -18.39 -16.48 -10.97
C ALA A 105 -17.57 -15.16 -11.03
N ILE A 106 -18.26 -14.03 -10.95
CA ILE A 106 -17.60 -12.73 -10.81
C ILE A 106 -17.26 -12.52 -9.34
N PRO A 107 -16.02 -12.13 -9.00
CA PRO A 107 -15.68 -11.79 -7.63
C PRO A 107 -16.62 -10.68 -7.11
N PRO A 108 -17.10 -10.75 -5.85
CA PRO A 108 -18.10 -9.82 -5.31
C PRO A 108 -17.66 -8.34 -5.29
N ARG A 109 -16.47 -8.03 -5.74
CA ARG A 109 -15.88 -6.67 -5.79
C ARG A 109 -15.44 -6.23 -7.18
N SER A 110 -15.81 -6.95 -8.25
CA SER A 110 -15.46 -6.53 -9.59
C SER A 110 -16.17 -5.21 -9.92
N LYS A 111 -15.38 -4.22 -10.36
CA LYS A 111 -15.88 -2.94 -10.87
C LYS A 111 -15.62 -2.95 -12.38
N PRO A 112 -16.56 -3.43 -13.21
CA PRO A 112 -16.37 -3.44 -14.65
C PRO A 112 -16.19 -2.02 -15.16
N GLU A 113 -15.17 -1.83 -15.99
CA GLU A 113 -14.83 -0.56 -16.61
C GLU A 113 -15.16 -0.60 -18.12
N LEU A 114 -15.80 0.45 -18.60
CA LEU A 114 -15.96 0.67 -20.03
C LEU A 114 -14.71 1.37 -20.57
N ARG A 115 -13.94 0.70 -21.42
CA ARG A 115 -12.80 1.27 -22.14
C ARG A 115 -12.97 1.09 -23.63
N LEU A 116 -12.63 2.11 -24.41
CA LEU A 116 -12.68 2.04 -25.87
C LEU A 116 -11.33 1.64 -26.44
N GLY A 117 -11.35 0.74 -27.46
CA GLY A 117 -10.17 0.40 -28.26
C GLY A 117 -9.83 1.43 -29.34
N ILE A 118 -10.71 2.41 -29.55
CA ILE A 118 -10.60 3.44 -30.61
C ILE A 118 -10.88 4.84 -30.06
N ALA A 119 -10.45 5.86 -30.80
CA ALA A 119 -10.90 7.23 -30.54
C ALA A 119 -12.36 7.41 -30.97
N ALA A 120 -13.20 7.93 -30.09
CA ALA A 120 -14.59 8.20 -30.38
C ALA A 120 -15.10 9.43 -29.62
N THR A 121 -16.07 10.12 -30.20
CA THR A 121 -16.76 11.27 -29.59
C THR A 121 -18.11 10.81 -29.08
N VAL A 122 -18.46 11.21 -27.83
CA VAL A 122 -19.78 10.95 -27.25
C VAL A 122 -20.79 11.92 -27.85
N GLU A 123 -21.74 11.42 -28.63
CA GLU A 123 -22.79 12.24 -29.23
C GLU A 123 -23.97 12.42 -28.28
N GLU A 124 -24.40 11.32 -27.66
CA GLU A 124 -25.49 11.33 -26.68
C GLU A 124 -25.16 10.46 -25.48
N LEU A 125 -25.70 10.84 -24.32
CA LEU A 125 -25.66 10.03 -23.10
C LEU A 125 -27.01 9.38 -22.90
N GLY A 126 -27.02 8.14 -22.42
CA GLY A 126 -28.25 7.47 -22.03
C GLY A 126 -28.99 8.20 -20.92
N GLU A 127 -30.31 8.21 -20.97
CA GLU A 127 -31.15 8.93 -20.00
C GLU A 127 -30.91 8.46 -18.56
N ASN A 128 -30.65 7.17 -18.38
CA ASN A 128 -30.39 6.55 -17.08
C ASN A 128 -28.91 6.56 -16.68
N PHE A 129 -28.00 7.04 -17.54
CA PHE A 129 -26.58 7.08 -17.26
C PHE A 129 -26.19 8.35 -16.48
N GLN A 130 -26.48 8.35 -15.19
CA GLN A 130 -26.07 9.41 -14.26
C GLN A 130 -25.35 8.79 -13.05
N LEU A 131 -24.46 9.56 -12.41
CA LEU A 131 -23.73 9.11 -11.22
C LEU A 131 -24.72 8.66 -10.13
N ALA A 132 -24.44 7.50 -9.52
CA ALA A 132 -25.28 6.84 -8.53
C ALA A 132 -26.65 6.34 -9.02
N HIS A 133 -26.99 6.48 -10.29
CA HIS A 133 -28.19 5.87 -10.87
C HIS A 133 -27.99 4.35 -11.08
N THR A 134 -29.10 3.61 -10.98
CA THR A 134 -29.11 2.16 -11.23
C THR A 134 -29.42 1.90 -12.70
N LEU A 135 -28.50 1.20 -13.38
CA LEU A 135 -28.68 0.72 -14.74
C LEU A 135 -29.32 -0.67 -14.71
N ASN A 136 -30.32 -0.87 -15.54
CA ASN A 136 -30.96 -2.15 -15.77
C ASN A 136 -30.46 -2.76 -17.08
N PRO A 137 -30.57 -4.10 -17.26
CA PRO A 137 -30.23 -4.76 -18.51
C PRO A 137 -30.99 -4.15 -19.68
N GLY A 138 -30.28 -3.73 -20.73
CA GLY A 138 -30.83 -3.03 -21.91
C GLY A 138 -30.70 -1.51 -21.89
N ASP A 139 -30.35 -0.90 -20.75
CA ASP A 139 -30.17 0.56 -20.70
C ASP A 139 -29.01 1.02 -21.60
N VAL A 140 -29.25 2.08 -22.36
CA VAL A 140 -28.21 2.72 -23.19
C VAL A 140 -27.31 3.56 -22.30
N ILE A 141 -26.01 3.36 -22.44
CA ILE A 141 -24.99 4.14 -21.71
C ILE A 141 -24.62 5.38 -22.50
N CYS A 142 -24.28 5.23 -23.75
CA CYS A 142 -23.95 6.35 -24.64
C CYS A 142 -24.02 5.96 -26.10
N VAL A 143 -24.11 6.97 -26.97
CA VAL A 143 -23.97 6.86 -28.41
C VAL A 143 -22.64 7.49 -28.80
N LEU A 144 -21.83 6.77 -29.54
CA LEU A 144 -20.48 7.15 -29.95
C LEU A 144 -20.39 7.35 -31.45
N VAL A 145 -19.63 8.34 -31.87
CA VAL A 145 -19.21 8.54 -33.26
C VAL A 145 -17.72 8.22 -33.35
N PRO A 146 -17.32 7.25 -34.19
CA PRO A 146 -15.91 6.92 -34.39
C PRO A 146 -15.14 8.08 -34.99
N GLY A 147 -13.89 8.27 -34.54
CA GLY A 147 -12.97 9.26 -35.05
C GLY A 147 -12.88 10.54 -34.20
N LEU A 148 -11.83 11.31 -34.46
CA LEU A 148 -11.60 12.63 -33.89
C LEU A 148 -12.40 13.64 -34.71
N VAL A 149 -13.52 14.14 -34.17
CA VAL A 149 -14.18 15.31 -34.74
C VAL A 149 -13.32 16.53 -34.35
N SER A 150 -12.72 17.19 -35.37
CA SER A 150 -12.02 18.44 -35.13
C SER A 150 -13.02 19.50 -34.65
N HIS A 151 -12.69 20.17 -33.58
CA HIS A 151 -13.53 21.18 -32.91
C HIS A 151 -13.83 22.46 -33.77
N ASP A 152 -13.45 22.46 -35.04
CA ASP A 152 -13.46 23.68 -35.89
C ASP A 152 -14.76 23.93 -36.69
N SER A 153 -15.83 23.16 -36.44
CA SER A 153 -17.08 23.35 -37.19
C SER A 153 -18.31 23.67 -36.34
N VAL A 154 -18.16 24.39 -35.23
CA VAL A 154 -19.30 25.06 -34.60
C VAL A 154 -19.30 26.52 -35.05
N THR A 155 -19.96 26.79 -36.15
CA THR A 155 -20.34 28.16 -36.48
C THR A 155 -21.22 28.72 -35.36
N PRO A 156 -20.87 29.86 -34.75
CA PRO A 156 -21.73 30.49 -33.75
C PRO A 156 -22.83 31.28 -34.49
N SER A 157 -23.90 30.61 -34.85
CA SER A 157 -25.10 31.26 -35.31
C SER A 157 -26.12 31.29 -34.19
N GLY A 158 -26.11 32.38 -33.47
CA GLY A 158 -27.06 32.70 -32.44
C GLY A 158 -26.41 33.46 -31.29
N SER A 159 -26.70 34.76 -31.14
CA SER A 159 -26.32 35.52 -29.96
C SER A 159 -26.98 34.92 -28.72
N VAL A 160 -26.24 34.04 -28.03
CA VAL A 160 -26.63 33.52 -26.71
C VAL A 160 -26.58 34.73 -25.77
N LYS A 161 -27.72 35.30 -25.43
CA LYS A 161 -27.82 36.21 -24.28
C LYS A 161 -27.44 35.44 -23.03
N ILE A 162 -26.19 35.60 -22.62
CA ILE A 162 -25.68 35.02 -21.40
C ILE A 162 -26.28 35.82 -20.25
N GLU A 163 -27.37 35.31 -19.69
CA GLU A 163 -27.89 35.86 -18.44
C GLU A 163 -26.88 35.59 -17.31
N ALA A 164 -26.46 36.64 -16.62
CA ALA A 164 -25.52 36.56 -15.51
C ALA A 164 -25.99 35.55 -14.43
N GLY A 165 -27.30 35.36 -14.26
CA GLY A 165 -27.90 34.38 -13.37
C GLY A 165 -27.64 32.93 -13.75
N THR A 166 -27.67 32.62 -15.05
CA THR A 166 -27.35 31.27 -15.56
C THR A 166 -25.86 30.98 -15.48
N MET A 167 -24.99 31.97 -15.69
CA MET A 167 -23.54 31.84 -15.47
C MET A 167 -23.23 31.57 -14.02
N LEU A 168 -23.75 32.31 -13.07
CA LEU A 168 -23.57 32.11 -11.62
C LEU A 168 -24.07 30.71 -11.18
N LYS A 169 -25.22 30.28 -11.69
CA LYS A 169 -25.79 28.97 -11.42
C LYS A 169 -24.92 27.83 -11.97
N ASN A 170 -24.37 28.03 -13.17
CA ASN A 170 -23.46 27.06 -13.78
C ASN A 170 -22.11 27.04 -13.05
N LEU A 171 -21.61 28.21 -12.65
CA LEU A 171 -20.39 28.32 -11.85
C LEU A 171 -20.57 27.64 -10.48
N TRP A 172 -21.71 27.85 -9.81
CA TRP A 172 -22.02 27.13 -8.58
C TRP A 172 -22.09 25.62 -8.78
N LYS A 173 -22.74 25.14 -9.84
CA LYS A 173 -22.84 23.72 -10.17
C LYS A 173 -21.48 23.07 -10.47
N SER A 174 -20.50 23.83 -10.97
CA SER A 174 -19.14 23.34 -11.24
C SER A 174 -18.22 23.39 -10.01
N THR A 175 -18.69 23.90 -8.86
CA THR A 175 -17.89 23.92 -7.63
C THR A 175 -17.90 22.57 -6.93
N GLY A 176 -16.78 22.18 -6.37
CA GLY A 176 -16.68 21.01 -5.49
C GLY A 176 -17.60 21.08 -4.26
N LEU A 177 -17.97 22.29 -3.80
CA LEU A 177 -18.91 22.48 -2.70
C LEU A 177 -20.33 22.04 -3.07
N ASN A 178 -20.80 22.41 -4.26
CA ASN A 178 -22.11 21.98 -4.74
C ASN A 178 -22.16 20.46 -4.91
N GLU A 179 -21.10 19.88 -5.49
CA GLU A 179 -20.97 18.43 -5.64
C GLU A 179 -20.93 17.73 -4.28
N PHE A 180 -20.25 18.31 -3.30
CA PHE A 180 -20.22 17.81 -1.93
C PHE A 180 -21.62 17.75 -1.30
N ILE A 181 -22.42 18.81 -1.46
CA ILE A 181 -23.79 18.87 -0.96
C ILE A 181 -24.69 17.87 -1.71
N SER A 182 -24.55 17.76 -3.03
CA SER A 182 -25.34 16.83 -3.85
C SER A 182 -25.01 15.37 -3.52
N LEU A 183 -23.75 15.01 -3.35
CA LEU A 183 -23.31 13.68 -2.91
C LEU A 183 -23.81 13.33 -1.51
N THR A 184 -23.85 14.31 -0.59
CA THR A 184 -24.37 14.09 0.77
C THR A 184 -25.88 13.82 0.76
N ARG A 185 -26.63 14.39 -0.20
CA ARG A 185 -28.05 14.13 -0.37
C ARG A 185 -28.34 12.78 -1.04
N LEU A 186 -27.49 12.35 -1.97
CA LEU A 186 -27.63 11.09 -2.71
C LEU A 186 -27.22 9.86 -1.89
N GLU A 187 -26.06 9.94 -1.29
CA GLU A 187 -25.49 8.86 -0.47
C GLU A 187 -24.70 9.49 0.68
N TRP A 188 -25.22 9.39 1.88
CA TRP A 188 -24.61 9.96 3.09
C TRP A 188 -23.14 9.55 3.23
N THR A 189 -22.82 8.29 2.90
CA THR A 189 -21.47 7.73 2.99
C THR A 189 -20.49 8.40 2.04
N LEU A 190 -20.91 8.85 0.85
CA LEU A 190 -20.03 9.49 -0.11
C LEU A 190 -19.73 10.95 0.25
N GLY A 191 -20.71 11.73 0.67
CA GLY A 191 -20.50 13.12 1.03
C GLY A 191 -19.82 13.27 2.40
N VAL A 192 -20.46 12.79 3.46
CA VAL A 192 -19.93 12.86 4.83
C VAL A 192 -18.64 12.06 4.98
N GLY A 193 -18.53 10.90 4.30
CA GLY A 193 -17.31 10.10 4.32
C GLY A 193 -16.10 10.87 3.78
N ARG A 194 -16.24 11.61 2.67
CA ARG A 194 -15.16 12.46 2.15
C ARG A 194 -14.78 13.57 3.13
N PHE A 195 -15.76 14.16 3.82
CA PHE A 195 -15.48 15.15 4.86
C PHE A 195 -14.68 14.55 6.03
N ILE A 196 -15.10 13.37 6.50
CA ILE A 196 -14.36 12.63 7.53
C ILE A 196 -12.93 12.37 7.08
N MET A 197 -12.72 11.95 5.82
CA MET A 197 -11.37 11.71 5.31
C MET A 197 -10.53 12.97 5.16
N ILE A 198 -11.13 14.11 4.85
CA ILE A 198 -10.44 15.41 4.90
C ILE A 198 -10.03 15.72 6.35
N CYS A 199 -10.92 15.50 7.33
CA CYS A 199 -10.59 15.67 8.75
C CYS A 199 -9.48 14.71 9.20
N VAL A 200 -9.48 13.46 8.72
CA VAL A 200 -8.38 12.50 8.95
C VAL A 200 -7.07 13.03 8.35
N GLY A 201 -7.09 13.56 7.13
CA GLY A 201 -5.92 14.19 6.52
C GLY A 201 -5.40 15.37 7.36
N LEU A 202 -6.29 16.24 7.85
CA LEU A 202 -5.93 17.35 8.74
C LEU A 202 -5.36 16.85 10.07
N LEU A 203 -5.91 15.77 10.63
CA LEU A 203 -5.39 15.13 11.83
C LEU A 203 -3.96 14.59 11.61
N LEU A 204 -3.70 13.92 10.48
CA LEU A 204 -2.36 13.44 10.12
C LEU A 204 -1.38 14.61 10.00
N LEU A 205 -1.77 15.72 9.37
CA LEU A 205 -0.96 16.95 9.31
C LEU A 205 -0.69 17.52 10.72
N TYR A 206 -1.70 17.57 11.57
CA TYR A 206 -1.53 18.02 12.97
C TYR A 206 -0.52 17.15 13.72
N LEU A 207 -0.64 15.83 13.62
CA LEU A 207 0.28 14.90 14.28
C LEU A 207 1.70 15.05 13.75
N ALA A 208 1.87 15.23 12.44
CA ALA A 208 3.16 15.44 11.82
C ALA A 208 3.81 16.77 12.25
N ILE A 209 3.08 17.88 12.17
CA ILE A 209 3.62 19.23 12.36
C ILE A 209 3.79 19.54 13.84
N PHE A 210 2.75 19.30 14.66
CA PHE A 210 2.74 19.73 16.06
C PHE A 210 3.26 18.66 17.04
N ARG A 211 3.14 17.39 16.69
CA ARG A 211 3.63 16.28 17.53
C ARG A 211 4.96 15.70 17.04
N GLY A 212 5.42 16.08 15.82
CA GLY A 212 6.68 15.62 15.25
C GLY A 212 6.69 14.14 14.85
N PHE A 213 5.50 13.56 14.55
CA PHE A 213 5.38 12.17 14.17
C PHE A 213 5.72 12.01 12.69
N GLU A 214 6.91 11.49 12.39
CA GLU A 214 7.41 11.20 11.03
C GLU A 214 6.98 12.24 9.98
N PRO A 215 7.37 13.53 10.14
CA PRO A 215 6.84 14.62 9.32
C PRO A 215 7.15 14.44 7.83
N LEU A 216 8.26 13.80 7.48
CA LEU A 216 8.66 13.59 6.09
C LEU A 216 7.66 12.72 5.31
N LEU A 217 6.95 11.83 5.98
CA LEU A 217 5.96 10.93 5.39
C LEU A 217 4.52 11.36 5.67
N LEU A 218 4.20 11.67 6.94
CA LEU A 218 2.82 11.99 7.30
C LEU A 218 2.31 13.29 6.65
N VAL A 219 3.17 14.28 6.42
CA VAL A 219 2.75 15.53 5.75
C VAL A 219 2.30 15.26 4.31
N PRO A 220 3.09 14.60 3.43
CA PRO A 220 2.62 14.27 2.10
C PRO A 220 1.40 13.33 2.09
N ILE A 221 1.34 12.34 3.00
CA ILE A 221 0.19 11.42 3.11
C ILE A 221 -1.08 12.20 3.50
N GLY A 222 -1.02 13.03 4.54
CA GLY A 222 -2.16 13.84 4.98
C GLY A 222 -2.64 14.81 3.90
N PHE A 223 -1.72 15.46 3.20
CA PHE A 223 -2.06 16.34 2.09
C PHE A 223 -2.65 15.58 0.90
N GLY A 224 -2.09 14.43 0.54
CA GLY A 224 -2.63 13.54 -0.48
C GLY A 224 -4.06 13.08 -0.16
N ALA A 225 -4.33 12.74 1.12
CA ALA A 225 -5.66 12.38 1.59
C ALA A 225 -6.67 13.53 1.44
N ILE A 226 -6.26 14.76 1.75
CA ILE A 226 -7.14 15.92 1.60
C ILE A 226 -7.51 16.12 0.13
N ILE A 227 -6.52 16.25 -0.77
CA ILE A 227 -6.79 16.58 -2.17
C ILE A 227 -7.50 15.47 -2.94
N SER A 228 -7.35 14.22 -2.53
CA SER A 228 -8.06 13.08 -3.15
C SER A 228 -9.55 13.04 -2.78
N ASN A 229 -9.93 13.60 -1.63
CA ASN A 229 -11.31 13.65 -1.16
C ASN A 229 -12.04 14.94 -1.55
N ILE A 230 -11.38 15.90 -2.24
CA ILE A 230 -12.04 17.06 -2.82
C ILE A 230 -12.84 16.62 -4.06
N PRO A 231 -14.17 16.77 -4.08
CA PRO A 231 -14.99 16.43 -5.24
C PRO A 231 -14.56 17.23 -6.49
N LEU A 232 -14.67 16.62 -7.65
CA LEU A 232 -14.34 17.20 -8.96
C LEU A 232 -12.87 17.58 -9.18
N ALA A 233 -12.00 17.47 -8.19
CA ALA A 233 -10.58 17.80 -8.34
C ALA A 233 -9.84 16.89 -9.34
N GLY A 234 -10.31 15.63 -9.53
CA GLY A 234 -9.75 14.70 -10.50
C GLY A 234 -8.31 14.23 -10.24
N MET A 235 -7.70 14.67 -9.14
CA MET A 235 -6.27 14.46 -8.83
C MET A 235 -5.89 13.00 -8.61
N ALA A 236 -6.77 12.22 -7.98
CA ALA A 236 -6.55 10.82 -7.64
C ALA A 236 -7.09 9.84 -8.71
N GLY A 237 -7.73 10.33 -9.75
CA GLY A 237 -8.22 9.52 -10.86
C GLY A 237 -7.08 8.94 -11.71
N PRO A 238 -7.36 7.96 -12.58
CA PRO A 238 -6.34 7.33 -13.44
C PRO A 238 -5.57 8.35 -14.29
N ASP A 239 -6.25 9.41 -14.74
CA ASP A 239 -5.67 10.48 -15.54
C ASP A 239 -5.17 11.66 -14.69
N GLY A 240 -5.42 11.64 -13.38
CA GLY A 240 -4.94 12.65 -12.44
C GLY A 240 -3.46 12.44 -12.12
N ILE A 241 -2.78 13.53 -11.76
CA ILE A 241 -1.34 13.47 -11.50
C ILE A 241 -0.98 12.44 -10.41
N LEU A 242 -1.79 12.32 -9.36
CA LEU A 242 -1.54 11.32 -8.29
C LEU A 242 -1.80 9.89 -8.76
N GLY A 243 -2.78 9.70 -9.68
CA GLY A 243 -3.02 8.42 -10.32
C GLY A 243 -1.84 7.97 -11.19
N ILE A 244 -1.31 8.88 -12.02
CA ILE A 244 -0.13 8.61 -12.87
C ILE A 244 1.10 8.29 -12.00
N LEU A 245 1.36 9.10 -10.98
CA LEU A 245 2.48 8.86 -10.06
C LEU A 245 2.31 7.54 -9.28
N PHE A 246 1.06 7.12 -9.02
CA PHE A 246 0.81 5.86 -8.31
C PHE A 246 1.26 4.62 -9.09
N GLU A 247 1.39 4.69 -10.41
CA GLU A 247 1.95 3.59 -11.21
C GLU A 247 3.38 3.22 -10.78
N GLY A 248 4.17 4.19 -10.32
CA GLY A 248 5.50 3.92 -9.74
C GLY A 248 5.44 3.12 -8.42
N VAL A 249 4.31 3.22 -7.68
CA VAL A 249 4.05 2.37 -6.51
C VAL A 249 3.69 0.95 -6.95
N ASN A 250 2.80 0.81 -7.95
CA ASN A 250 2.39 -0.49 -8.50
C ASN A 250 3.59 -1.26 -9.07
N LEU A 251 4.50 -0.57 -9.74
CA LEU A 251 5.74 -1.13 -10.27
C LEU A 251 6.78 -1.43 -9.18
N GLY A 252 6.56 -0.98 -7.94
CA GLY A 252 7.49 -1.17 -6.83
C GLY A 252 8.75 -0.31 -6.88
N ILE A 253 8.82 0.69 -7.78
CA ILE A 253 10.02 1.51 -7.99
C ILE A 253 10.32 2.37 -6.76
N TYR A 254 9.32 3.03 -6.18
CA TYR A 254 9.52 3.92 -5.04
C TYR A 254 10.00 3.20 -3.78
N PRO A 255 9.40 2.07 -3.36
CA PRO A 255 9.92 1.30 -2.25
C PRO A 255 11.38 0.89 -2.41
N LEU A 256 11.78 0.48 -3.62
CA LEU A 256 13.16 0.08 -3.91
C LEU A 256 14.15 1.25 -3.78
N PHE A 257 13.81 2.44 -4.26
CA PHE A 257 14.65 3.62 -4.09
C PHE A 257 14.72 4.10 -2.63
N ILE A 258 13.65 3.93 -1.85
CA ILE A 258 13.71 4.19 -0.40
C ILE A 258 14.66 3.20 0.26
N PHE A 259 14.63 1.92 -0.11
CA PHE A 259 15.57 0.92 0.40
C PHE A 259 17.02 1.26 0.07
N LEU A 260 17.30 1.79 -1.13
CA LEU A 260 18.62 2.31 -1.49
C LEU A 260 19.05 3.43 -0.55
N GLY A 261 18.17 4.41 -0.31
CA GLY A 261 18.44 5.52 0.62
C GLY A 261 18.64 5.04 2.06
N VAL A 262 17.77 4.16 2.55
CA VAL A 262 17.90 3.54 3.88
C VAL A 262 19.21 2.79 4.02
N GLY A 263 19.64 2.04 2.99
CA GLY A 263 20.94 1.36 2.97
C GLY A 263 22.10 2.33 3.10
N ALA A 264 22.05 3.46 2.37
CA ALA A 264 23.06 4.51 2.45
C ALA A 264 23.09 5.24 3.81
N MET A 265 21.94 5.38 4.48
CA MET A 265 21.85 5.95 5.84
C MET A 265 22.31 4.98 6.93
N THR A 266 22.14 3.68 6.70
CA THR A 266 22.31 2.65 7.73
C THR A 266 23.79 2.35 8.00
N ASP A 267 24.14 2.19 9.28
CA ASP A 267 25.45 1.67 9.73
C ASP A 267 25.29 0.23 10.22
N PHE A 268 25.83 -0.71 9.44
CA PHE A 268 25.84 -2.14 9.79
C PHE A 268 26.96 -2.52 10.75
N GLY A 269 27.85 -1.59 11.11
CA GLY A 269 28.97 -1.82 12.03
C GLY A 269 28.58 -2.55 13.32
N PRO A 270 27.54 -2.09 14.04
CA PRO A 270 27.07 -2.76 15.25
C PRO A 270 26.66 -4.22 15.05
N LEU A 271 26.03 -4.54 13.91
CA LEU A 271 25.64 -5.90 13.56
C LEU A 271 26.86 -6.77 13.23
N ILE A 272 27.83 -6.23 12.46
CA ILE A 272 29.08 -6.92 12.12
C ILE A 272 29.92 -7.17 13.39
N ALA A 273 29.96 -6.19 14.30
CA ALA A 273 30.67 -6.31 15.56
C ALA A 273 30.10 -7.40 16.48
N ASN A 274 28.78 -7.58 16.48
CA ASN A 274 28.10 -8.61 17.27
C ASN A 274 27.01 -9.34 16.47
N PRO A 275 27.37 -10.29 15.60
CA PRO A 275 26.42 -11.01 14.73
C PRO A 275 25.31 -11.76 15.47
N LYS A 276 25.52 -12.11 16.76
CA LYS A 276 24.48 -12.77 17.57
C LYS A 276 23.23 -11.93 17.72
N THR A 277 23.34 -10.61 17.62
CA THR A 277 22.20 -9.68 17.69
C THR A 277 21.27 -9.79 16.48
N ALA A 278 21.73 -10.41 15.37
CA ALA A 278 20.88 -10.72 14.23
C ALA A 278 19.69 -11.62 14.61
N LEU A 279 19.87 -12.51 15.58
CA LEU A 279 18.80 -13.38 16.07
C LEU A 279 17.64 -12.58 16.69
N LEU A 280 17.93 -11.43 17.32
CA LEU A 280 16.90 -10.55 17.91
C LEU A 280 16.04 -9.90 16.82
N GLY A 281 16.63 -9.46 15.71
CA GLY A 281 15.87 -9.00 14.54
C GLY A 281 15.04 -10.11 13.93
N GLY A 282 15.58 -11.34 13.85
CA GLY A 282 14.82 -12.52 13.41
C GLY A 282 13.63 -12.84 14.33
N ALA A 283 13.79 -12.71 15.66
CA ALA A 283 12.71 -12.95 16.60
C ALA A 283 11.59 -11.90 16.51
N ALA A 284 11.92 -10.66 16.18
CA ALA A 284 10.92 -9.60 15.97
C ALA A 284 10.01 -9.90 14.77
N GLN A 285 10.44 -10.73 13.80
CA GLN A 285 9.58 -11.16 12.69
C GLN A 285 8.40 -12.05 13.13
N LEU A 286 8.38 -12.51 14.39
CA LEU A 286 7.18 -13.13 14.98
C LEU A 286 5.96 -12.19 14.91
N GLY A 287 6.18 -10.88 14.88
CA GLY A 287 5.12 -9.90 14.64
C GLY A 287 4.45 -10.06 13.28
N ILE A 288 5.22 -10.32 12.22
CA ILE A 288 4.72 -10.52 10.85
C ILE A 288 3.84 -11.79 10.79
N PHE A 289 4.40 -12.91 11.19
CA PHE A 289 3.71 -14.20 11.09
C PHE A 289 2.58 -14.34 12.12
N GLY A 290 2.72 -13.72 13.30
CA GLY A 290 1.67 -13.64 14.31
C GLY A 290 0.46 -12.84 13.82
N ALA A 291 0.70 -11.71 13.15
CA ALA A 291 -0.39 -10.90 12.59
C ALA A 291 -1.05 -11.58 11.38
N LEU A 292 -0.28 -12.27 10.53
CA LEU A 292 -0.82 -13.10 9.46
C LEU A 292 -1.77 -14.16 10.03
N PHE A 293 -1.31 -14.91 11.04
CA PHE A 293 -2.15 -15.91 11.71
C PHE A 293 -3.42 -15.30 12.32
N LEU A 294 -3.28 -14.17 13.04
CA LEU A 294 -4.44 -13.48 13.63
C LEU A 294 -5.40 -12.95 12.55
N ALA A 295 -4.90 -12.48 11.40
CA ALA A 295 -5.74 -12.03 10.29
C ALA A 295 -6.57 -13.19 9.71
N VAL A 296 -5.99 -14.38 9.60
CA VAL A 296 -6.72 -15.59 9.17
C VAL A 296 -7.75 -16.01 10.21
N CYS A 297 -7.38 -16.02 11.50
CA CYS A 297 -8.33 -16.35 12.58
C CYS A 297 -9.49 -15.36 12.67
N LEU A 298 -9.27 -14.09 12.32
CA LEU A 298 -10.29 -13.05 12.34
C LEU A 298 -11.45 -13.34 11.37
N ASN A 299 -11.18 -14.07 10.28
CA ASN A 299 -12.20 -14.52 9.32
C ASN A 299 -13.27 -15.43 9.96
N GLU A 300 -12.89 -16.21 10.97
CA GLU A 300 -13.84 -17.11 11.66
C GLU A 300 -14.66 -16.41 12.73
N TRP A 301 -14.11 -15.33 13.32
CA TRP A 301 -14.73 -14.65 14.47
C TRP A 301 -15.48 -13.37 14.10
N THR A 302 -15.28 -12.87 12.89
CA THR A 302 -15.89 -11.61 12.44
C THR A 302 -16.44 -11.74 11.01
N PRO A 303 -17.33 -10.83 10.59
CA PRO A 303 -17.80 -10.81 9.20
C PRO A 303 -16.73 -10.30 8.19
N ILE A 304 -15.54 -9.96 8.67
CA ILE A 304 -14.43 -9.52 7.81
C ILE A 304 -13.81 -10.76 7.16
N GLN A 305 -13.64 -10.71 5.84
CA GLN A 305 -13.05 -11.80 5.07
C GLN A 305 -11.74 -11.32 4.43
N PHE A 306 -10.61 -11.73 4.99
CA PHE A 306 -9.30 -11.52 4.39
C PHE A 306 -8.86 -12.76 3.63
N SER A 307 -8.48 -12.62 2.37
CA SER A 307 -7.78 -13.68 1.66
C SER A 307 -6.41 -13.95 2.30
N LEU A 308 -5.79 -15.08 2.01
CA LEU A 308 -4.44 -15.37 2.51
C LEU A 308 -3.40 -14.35 2.01
N LYS A 309 -3.59 -13.81 0.79
CA LYS A 309 -2.78 -12.72 0.24
C LYS A 309 -2.99 -11.40 1.02
N ASP A 310 -4.23 -11.11 1.41
CA ASP A 310 -4.55 -9.96 2.27
C ASP A 310 -3.94 -10.13 3.67
N ALA A 311 -4.08 -11.31 4.26
CA ALA A 311 -3.52 -11.62 5.57
C ALA A 311 -1.98 -11.50 5.59
N ALA A 312 -1.29 -11.95 4.52
CA ALA A 312 0.15 -11.77 4.37
C ALA A 312 0.54 -10.29 4.24
N SER A 313 -0.23 -9.51 3.46
CA SER A 313 -0.03 -8.08 3.28
C SER A 313 -0.31 -7.28 4.55
N ILE A 314 -1.23 -7.73 5.40
CA ILE A 314 -1.48 -7.16 6.73
C ILE A 314 -0.36 -7.56 7.69
N GLY A 315 0.04 -8.83 7.64
CA GLY A 315 1.09 -9.38 8.51
C GLY A 315 2.39 -8.59 8.43
N ILE A 316 2.80 -8.17 7.23
CA ILE A 316 4.07 -7.46 7.02
C ILE A 316 4.16 -6.14 7.80
N ILE A 317 3.03 -5.54 8.21
CA ILE A 317 2.98 -4.36 9.07
C ILE A 317 3.79 -4.61 10.36
N GLY A 318 3.76 -5.85 10.88
CA GLY A 318 4.48 -6.25 12.09
C GLY A 318 5.99 -6.16 12.00
N GLY A 319 6.56 -6.09 10.78
CA GLY A 319 7.98 -5.80 10.56
C GLY A 319 8.37 -4.36 10.87
N ALA A 320 7.39 -3.43 10.96
CA ALA A 320 7.60 -2.01 11.13
C ALA A 320 8.46 -1.37 10.02
N ASP A 321 8.28 -1.83 8.81
CA ASP A 321 9.02 -1.41 7.63
C ASP A 321 8.03 -0.94 6.55
N GLY A 322 7.82 0.37 6.50
CA GLY A 322 6.84 0.98 5.59
C GLY A 322 7.10 0.65 4.12
N PRO A 323 8.32 0.83 3.59
CA PRO A 323 8.64 0.49 2.21
C PRO A 323 8.42 -1.00 1.87
N THR A 324 8.80 -1.92 2.76
CA THR A 324 8.53 -3.36 2.59
C THR A 324 7.03 -3.65 2.58
N ALA A 325 6.26 -3.00 3.47
CA ALA A 325 4.80 -3.16 3.51
C ALA A 325 4.15 -2.71 2.20
N ILE A 326 4.58 -1.60 1.62
CA ILE A 326 4.10 -1.12 0.32
C ILE A 326 4.51 -2.10 -0.80
N PHE A 327 5.77 -2.54 -0.82
CA PHE A 327 6.28 -3.43 -1.86
C PHE A 327 5.53 -4.77 -1.89
N LEU A 328 5.27 -5.35 -0.73
CA LEU A 328 4.54 -6.61 -0.63
C LEU A 328 3.06 -6.42 -0.99
N SER A 329 2.40 -5.42 -0.39
CA SER A 329 0.96 -5.20 -0.58
C SER A 329 0.61 -4.74 -2.00
N SER A 330 1.49 -4.02 -2.69
CA SER A 330 1.29 -3.66 -4.10
C SER A 330 1.18 -4.89 -5.02
N ARG A 331 1.81 -6.01 -4.64
CA ARG A 331 1.81 -7.27 -5.40
C ARG A 331 0.74 -8.26 -4.96
N LEU A 332 0.55 -8.42 -3.64
CA LEU A 332 -0.36 -9.43 -3.10
C LEU A 332 -1.78 -8.89 -2.87
N SER A 333 -1.91 -7.62 -2.45
CA SER A 333 -3.21 -7.02 -2.08
C SER A 333 -3.31 -5.53 -2.48
N PRO A 334 -3.35 -5.21 -3.80
CA PRO A 334 -3.39 -3.82 -4.27
C PRO A 334 -4.59 -3.03 -3.75
N ASN A 335 -5.71 -3.71 -3.47
CA ASN A 335 -6.93 -3.08 -2.96
C ASN A 335 -6.78 -2.54 -1.53
N LEU A 336 -5.98 -3.21 -0.69
CA LEU A 336 -5.73 -2.83 0.70
C LEU A 336 -4.45 -2.01 0.88
N LEU A 337 -3.70 -1.76 -0.21
CA LEU A 337 -2.43 -1.06 -0.18
C LEU A 337 -2.49 0.28 0.56
N GLY A 338 -3.53 1.09 0.33
CA GLY A 338 -3.70 2.37 0.99
C GLY A 338 -3.84 2.23 2.50
N SER A 339 -4.73 1.34 2.96
CA SER A 339 -4.98 1.09 4.39
C SER A 339 -3.75 0.49 5.09
N ILE A 340 -3.06 -0.46 4.43
CA ILE A 340 -1.85 -1.10 4.95
C ILE A 340 -0.71 -0.09 5.07
N ALA A 341 -0.49 0.75 4.05
CA ALA A 341 0.55 1.75 4.06
C ALA A 341 0.34 2.78 5.18
N VAL A 342 -0.89 3.29 5.33
CA VAL A 342 -1.21 4.23 6.42
C VAL A 342 -1.05 3.58 7.78
N ALA A 343 -1.50 2.34 7.96
CA ALA A 343 -1.30 1.60 9.19
C ALA A 343 0.20 1.46 9.51
N ALA A 344 1.02 0.98 8.56
CA ALA A 344 2.45 0.77 8.74
C ALA A 344 3.18 2.05 9.17
N TYR A 345 2.94 3.17 8.47
CA TYR A 345 3.60 4.45 8.80
C TYR A 345 3.06 5.09 10.08
N SER A 346 1.76 4.98 10.35
CA SER A 346 1.18 5.48 11.60
C SER A 346 1.74 4.75 12.81
N TYR A 347 1.88 3.42 12.74
CA TYR A 347 2.46 2.65 13.85
C TYR A 347 3.95 2.89 14.01
N MET A 348 4.70 3.05 12.92
CA MET A 348 6.10 3.44 12.98
C MET A 348 6.25 4.79 13.73
N ALA A 349 5.37 5.76 13.48
CA ALA A 349 5.35 7.02 14.21
C ALA A 349 4.98 6.87 15.69
N LEU A 350 4.17 5.85 16.04
CA LEU A 350 3.73 5.57 17.41
C LEU A 350 4.71 4.68 18.21
N VAL A 351 5.80 4.22 17.62
CA VAL A 351 6.84 3.41 18.30
C VAL A 351 7.26 4.01 19.64
N PRO A 352 7.52 5.35 19.79
CA PRO A 352 7.88 5.93 21.08
C PRO A 352 6.80 5.84 22.18
N ILE A 353 5.56 5.56 21.80
CA ILE A 353 4.43 5.41 22.72
C ILE A 353 4.16 3.93 23.02
N ILE A 354 4.26 3.08 22.00
CA ILE A 354 3.90 1.64 22.08
C ILE A 354 5.00 0.84 22.80
N PHE A 355 6.27 1.11 22.53
CA PHE A 355 7.38 0.30 23.06
C PHE A 355 7.60 0.41 24.57
N PRO A 356 7.61 1.60 25.18
CA PRO A 356 7.91 1.73 26.61
C PRO A 356 7.04 0.86 27.52
N PRO A 357 5.70 0.83 27.38
CA PRO A 357 4.87 -0.05 28.20
C PRO A 357 5.21 -1.54 28.02
N ILE A 358 5.46 -1.98 26.77
CA ILE A 358 5.80 -3.39 26.48
C ILE A 358 7.17 -3.74 27.08
N ILE A 359 8.17 -2.88 26.92
CA ILE A 359 9.50 -3.06 27.50
C ILE A 359 9.40 -3.20 29.02
N ARG A 360 8.67 -2.30 29.66
CA ARG A 360 8.52 -2.29 31.13
C ARG A 360 7.74 -3.48 31.67
N ALA A 361 6.71 -3.92 30.92
CA ALA A 361 5.91 -5.09 31.28
C ALA A 361 6.73 -6.39 31.19
N LEU A 362 7.58 -6.50 30.17
CA LEU A 362 8.33 -7.73 29.90
C LEU A 362 9.73 -7.78 30.54
N THR A 363 10.28 -6.64 31.04
CA THR A 363 11.62 -6.62 31.64
C THR A 363 11.57 -6.22 33.10
N THR A 364 12.39 -6.87 33.91
CA THR A 364 12.57 -6.50 35.33
C THR A 364 13.54 -5.34 35.45
N LYS A 365 13.46 -4.60 36.58
CA LYS A 365 14.38 -3.48 36.85
C LYS A 365 15.86 -3.92 36.86
N LYS A 366 16.13 -5.12 37.35
CA LYS A 366 17.50 -5.70 37.35
C LYS A 366 18.01 -5.93 35.92
N GLU A 367 17.18 -6.42 35.03
CA GLU A 367 17.55 -6.66 33.62
C GLU A 367 17.78 -5.35 32.87
N ARG A 368 16.99 -4.28 33.17
CA ARG A 368 17.15 -2.98 32.54
C ARG A 368 18.43 -2.24 32.96
N LEU A 369 18.95 -2.52 34.13
CA LEU A 369 20.20 -1.96 34.65
C LEU A 369 21.48 -2.63 34.10
N ILE A 370 21.36 -3.68 33.27
CA ILE A 370 22.51 -4.35 32.68
C ILE A 370 23.21 -3.42 31.71
N ARG A 371 24.46 -3.06 32.01
CA ARG A 371 25.35 -2.29 31.12
C ARG A 371 26.09 -3.23 30.19
N MET A 372 26.05 -2.94 28.89
CA MET A 372 26.74 -3.75 27.91
C MET A 372 28.16 -3.25 27.66
N GLN A 373 29.07 -4.17 27.36
CA GLN A 373 30.46 -3.84 27.04
C GLN A 373 30.55 -3.19 25.65
N GLN A 374 31.52 -2.31 25.44
CA GLN A 374 31.75 -1.66 24.17
C GLN A 374 31.95 -2.67 23.04
N LEU A 375 31.38 -2.37 21.88
CA LEU A 375 31.53 -3.20 20.69
C LEU A 375 32.98 -3.16 20.16
N ARG A 376 33.42 -4.28 19.54
CA ARG A 376 34.73 -4.29 18.88
C ARG A 376 34.75 -3.33 17.69
N PRO A 377 35.91 -2.75 17.36
CA PRO A 377 36.06 -1.98 16.12
C PRO A 377 35.88 -2.91 14.92
N VAL A 378 35.20 -2.42 13.87
CA VAL A 378 34.98 -3.13 12.60
C VAL A 378 35.92 -2.57 11.55
N THR A 379 36.59 -3.44 10.81
CA THR A 379 37.55 -3.04 9.75
C THR A 379 36.79 -2.57 8.50
N LYS A 380 37.45 -1.74 7.67
CA LYS A 380 36.89 -1.28 6.39
C LYS A 380 36.54 -2.46 5.47
N LEU A 381 37.39 -3.48 5.44
CA LEU A 381 37.18 -4.69 4.61
C LEU A 381 35.89 -5.41 5.02
N GLU A 382 35.65 -5.61 6.34
CA GLU A 382 34.43 -6.22 6.83
C GLU A 382 33.19 -5.43 6.42
N LYS A 383 33.25 -4.09 6.48
CA LYS A 383 32.15 -3.21 6.10
C LYS A 383 31.81 -3.25 4.61
N VAL A 384 32.81 -3.34 3.74
CA VAL A 384 32.62 -3.42 2.28
C VAL A 384 32.19 -4.83 1.86
N LEU A 385 32.74 -5.87 2.51
CA LEU A 385 32.41 -7.26 2.16
C LEU A 385 31.00 -7.66 2.63
N PHE A 386 30.54 -7.12 3.75
CA PHE A 386 29.25 -7.47 4.35
C PHE A 386 28.07 -7.30 3.38
N PRO A 387 27.85 -6.15 2.71
CA PRO A 387 26.72 -5.99 1.79
C PRO A 387 26.79 -6.95 0.60
N LEU A 388 27.97 -7.26 0.10
CA LEU A 388 28.16 -8.21 -1.01
C LEU A 388 27.78 -9.65 -0.57
N VAL A 389 28.28 -10.09 0.59
CA VAL A 389 27.99 -11.43 1.12
C VAL A 389 26.49 -11.57 1.41
N ILE A 390 25.86 -10.58 2.05
CA ILE A 390 24.43 -10.65 2.36
C ILE A 390 23.59 -10.64 1.07
N THR A 391 23.95 -9.83 0.08
CA THR A 391 23.25 -9.82 -1.22
C THR A 391 23.32 -11.20 -1.87
N LEU A 392 24.51 -11.78 -2.02
CA LEU A 392 24.67 -13.08 -2.65
C LEU A 392 23.94 -14.17 -1.88
N LEU A 393 24.12 -14.21 -0.56
CA LEU A 393 23.49 -15.23 0.28
C LEU A 393 21.95 -15.16 0.19
N CYS A 394 21.38 -13.97 0.39
CA CYS A 394 19.92 -13.81 0.40
C CYS A 394 19.32 -14.00 -1.00
N CYS A 395 19.94 -13.48 -2.06
CA CYS A 395 19.40 -13.60 -3.42
C CYS A 395 19.48 -15.03 -3.96
N PHE A 396 20.50 -15.79 -3.60
CA PHE A 396 20.57 -17.22 -3.98
C PHE A 396 19.57 -18.08 -3.22
N LEU A 397 19.30 -17.76 -1.94
CA LEU A 397 18.35 -18.53 -1.13
C LEU A 397 16.89 -18.13 -1.39
N LEU A 398 16.64 -16.85 -1.65
CA LEU A 398 15.30 -16.27 -1.80
C LEU A 398 15.29 -15.23 -2.93
N PRO A 399 15.13 -15.67 -4.20
CA PRO A 399 15.16 -14.76 -5.34
C PRO A 399 14.11 -13.64 -5.27
N ASP A 400 12.93 -13.89 -4.70
CA ASP A 400 11.87 -12.88 -4.56
C ASP A 400 12.21 -11.75 -3.57
N ALA A 401 13.15 -11.96 -2.65
CA ALA A 401 13.70 -10.93 -1.78
C ALA A 401 14.79 -10.08 -2.47
N ALA A 402 15.31 -10.52 -3.63
CA ALA A 402 16.43 -9.88 -4.29
C ALA A 402 16.22 -8.38 -4.58
N PRO A 403 15.06 -7.90 -5.05
CA PRO A 403 14.87 -6.48 -5.32
C PRO A 403 15.08 -5.60 -4.07
N LEU A 404 14.52 -6.00 -2.92
CA LEU A 404 14.64 -5.25 -1.67
C LEU A 404 16.06 -5.33 -1.09
N ILE A 405 16.59 -6.53 -0.96
CA ILE A 405 17.92 -6.76 -0.35
C ILE A 405 19.03 -6.14 -1.19
N SER A 406 18.99 -6.29 -2.52
CA SER A 406 20.04 -5.73 -3.39
C SER A 406 20.07 -4.20 -3.33
N MET A 407 18.91 -3.54 -3.29
CA MET A 407 18.87 -2.08 -3.18
C MET A 407 19.35 -1.59 -1.82
N LEU A 408 18.96 -2.25 -0.73
CA LEU A 408 19.46 -1.96 0.61
C LEU A 408 20.99 -2.09 0.68
N MET A 409 21.51 -3.21 0.19
CA MET A 409 22.95 -3.50 0.24
C MET A 409 23.75 -2.66 -0.73
N LEU A 410 23.19 -2.29 -1.89
CA LEU A 410 23.82 -1.33 -2.80
C LEU A 410 23.97 0.03 -2.13
N GLY A 411 22.93 0.54 -1.46
CA GLY A 411 23.00 1.79 -0.71
C GLY A 411 24.12 1.76 0.35
N ASN A 412 24.21 0.67 1.10
CA ASN A 412 25.26 0.49 2.09
C ASN A 412 26.66 0.40 1.46
N LEU A 413 26.79 -0.31 0.34
CA LEU A 413 28.05 -0.41 -0.39
C LEU A 413 28.53 0.96 -0.90
N LEU A 414 27.62 1.80 -1.41
CA LEU A 414 27.94 3.18 -1.83
C LEU A 414 28.54 3.99 -0.69
N LYS A 415 28.04 3.82 0.53
CA LYS A 415 28.55 4.50 1.73
C LYS A 415 29.89 3.94 2.18
N GLU A 416 29.99 2.62 2.38
CA GLU A 416 31.15 2.00 3.02
C GLU A 416 32.37 1.86 2.08
N SER A 417 32.15 1.97 0.76
CA SER A 417 33.24 1.98 -0.23
C SER A 417 34.15 3.20 -0.09
N MET A 418 33.64 4.34 0.39
CA MET A 418 34.33 5.64 0.52
C MET A 418 34.90 6.18 -0.81
N CYS A 419 34.47 5.66 -1.95
CA CYS A 419 34.84 6.14 -3.28
C CYS A 419 33.64 6.72 -4.04
N THR A 420 32.42 6.53 -3.53
CA THR A 420 31.17 6.97 -4.14
C THR A 420 30.38 7.90 -3.22
N ASP A 421 31.04 8.74 -2.45
CA ASP A 421 30.41 9.63 -1.45
C ASP A 421 29.31 10.51 -2.05
N ARG A 422 29.49 11.03 -3.27
CA ARG A 422 28.48 11.82 -3.97
C ARG A 422 27.20 11.02 -4.28
N LEU A 423 27.34 9.74 -4.66
CA LEU A 423 26.19 8.87 -4.91
C LEU A 423 25.50 8.49 -3.61
N SER A 424 26.28 8.20 -2.57
CA SER A 424 25.77 7.93 -1.23
C SER A 424 25.00 9.12 -0.68
N ASP A 425 25.54 10.34 -0.80
CA ASP A 425 24.87 11.57 -0.38
C ASP A 425 23.57 11.81 -1.15
N THR A 426 23.61 11.64 -2.47
CA THR A 426 22.39 11.75 -3.31
C THR A 426 21.34 10.72 -2.92
N ALA A 427 21.72 9.46 -2.68
CA ALA A 427 20.81 8.37 -2.34
C ALA A 427 20.13 8.62 -0.98
N GLN A 428 20.89 9.02 0.04
CA GLN A 428 20.36 9.21 1.39
C GLN A 428 19.56 10.52 1.57
N ASN A 429 19.85 11.56 0.79
CA ASN A 429 19.22 12.87 0.91
C ASN A 429 18.26 13.16 -0.25
N ALA A 430 18.75 13.55 -1.41
CA ALA A 430 17.92 14.06 -2.50
C ALA A 430 16.95 12.99 -3.05
N LEU A 431 17.45 11.81 -3.39
CA LEU A 431 16.64 10.73 -3.95
C LEU A 431 15.61 10.23 -2.92
N CYS A 432 16.06 9.96 -1.69
CA CYS A 432 15.17 9.48 -0.63
C CYS A 432 14.06 10.49 -0.34
N ASN A 433 14.37 11.79 -0.27
CA ASN A 433 13.38 12.84 0.00
C ASN A 433 12.37 13.00 -1.15
N ILE A 434 12.83 12.99 -2.42
CA ILE A 434 11.96 13.10 -3.60
C ILE A 434 11.00 11.91 -3.63
N VAL A 435 11.54 10.70 -3.49
CA VAL A 435 10.73 9.47 -3.56
C VAL A 435 9.76 9.39 -2.38
N THR A 436 10.18 9.80 -1.19
CA THR A 436 9.31 9.85 0.00
C THR A 436 8.15 10.83 -0.18
N LEU A 437 8.42 12.01 -0.77
CA LEU A 437 7.38 13.00 -1.09
C LEU A 437 6.35 12.42 -2.06
N VAL A 438 6.80 11.86 -3.18
CA VAL A 438 5.93 11.29 -4.22
C VAL A 438 5.14 10.11 -3.67
N LEU A 439 5.81 9.20 -2.97
CA LEU A 439 5.18 8.03 -2.35
C LEU A 439 4.14 8.45 -1.31
N GLY A 440 4.46 9.40 -0.44
CA GLY A 440 3.52 9.89 0.56
C GLY A 440 2.26 10.48 -0.07
N LEU A 441 2.40 11.36 -1.08
CA LEU A 441 1.26 11.94 -1.81
C LEU A 441 0.40 10.87 -2.49
N THR A 442 1.02 9.90 -3.15
CA THR A 442 0.31 8.85 -3.89
C THR A 442 -0.37 7.84 -2.96
N VAL A 443 0.26 7.47 -1.85
CA VAL A 443 -0.37 6.63 -0.81
C VAL A 443 -1.52 7.38 -0.15
N GLY A 444 -1.32 8.66 0.19
CA GLY A 444 -2.37 9.53 0.71
C GLY A 444 -3.59 9.60 -0.22
N SER A 445 -3.38 9.62 -1.53
CA SER A 445 -4.47 9.64 -2.51
C SER A 445 -5.35 8.39 -2.50
N LYS A 446 -4.91 7.28 -1.92
CA LYS A 446 -5.71 6.06 -1.74
C LYS A 446 -6.57 6.08 -0.48
N LEU A 447 -6.41 7.09 0.37
CA LEU A 447 -7.26 7.35 1.53
C LEU A 447 -8.58 7.99 1.11
N SER A 448 -9.30 7.36 0.21
CA SER A 448 -10.64 7.76 -0.20
C SER A 448 -11.69 7.17 0.74
N ALA A 449 -12.82 7.86 0.91
CA ALA A 449 -13.87 7.48 1.85
C ALA A 449 -14.42 6.06 1.60
N ASP A 450 -14.60 5.70 0.33
CA ASP A 450 -15.11 4.39 -0.10
C ASP A 450 -14.18 3.22 0.23
N LYS A 451 -12.89 3.47 0.35
CA LYS A 451 -11.87 2.44 0.62
C LYS A 451 -11.42 2.39 2.07
N PHE A 452 -11.44 3.54 2.74
CA PHE A 452 -10.87 3.64 4.09
C PHE A 452 -11.92 3.49 5.20
N LEU A 453 -13.16 3.99 5.00
CA LEU A 453 -14.23 3.93 6.00
C LEU A 453 -15.01 2.61 5.92
N ASN A 454 -14.31 1.49 6.10
CA ASN A 454 -14.90 0.16 6.14
C ASN A 454 -14.35 -0.66 7.32
N LEU A 455 -15.07 -1.73 7.69
CA LEU A 455 -14.67 -2.64 8.78
C LEU A 455 -13.32 -3.30 8.52
N GLU A 456 -12.96 -3.54 7.27
CA GLU A 456 -11.68 -4.14 6.90
C GLU A 456 -10.51 -3.25 7.31
N THR A 457 -10.61 -1.94 7.06
CA THR A 457 -9.57 -0.98 7.46
C THR A 457 -9.42 -0.91 8.98
N LEU A 458 -10.54 -0.94 9.73
CA LEU A 458 -10.48 -1.01 11.18
C LEU A 458 -9.79 -2.30 11.65
N GLY A 459 -10.12 -3.43 11.02
CA GLY A 459 -9.45 -4.71 11.25
C GLY A 459 -7.94 -4.63 10.99
N ILE A 460 -7.52 -4.02 9.87
CA ILE A 460 -6.10 -3.82 9.53
C ILE A 460 -5.40 -2.97 10.60
N LEU A 461 -6.03 -1.88 11.05
CA LEU A 461 -5.48 -1.05 12.11
C LEU A 461 -5.32 -1.83 13.41
N MET A 462 -6.31 -2.57 13.85
CA MET A 462 -6.20 -3.38 15.07
C MET A 462 -5.12 -4.47 14.95
N LEU A 463 -5.10 -5.20 13.84
CA LEU A 463 -4.10 -6.23 13.57
C LEU A 463 -2.68 -5.66 13.53
N GLY A 464 -2.48 -4.46 12.96
CA GLY A 464 -1.21 -3.78 12.95
C GLY A 464 -0.68 -3.47 14.36
N LEU A 465 -1.54 -3.01 15.28
CA LEU A 465 -1.17 -2.76 16.67
C LEU A 465 -0.74 -4.05 17.38
N PHE A 466 -1.48 -5.14 17.20
CA PHE A 466 -1.11 -6.45 17.72
C PHE A 466 0.20 -6.96 17.12
N ALA A 467 0.40 -6.80 15.81
CA ALA A 467 1.61 -7.18 15.10
C ALA A 467 2.86 -6.52 15.70
N PHE A 468 2.81 -5.21 15.91
CA PHE A 468 3.89 -4.45 16.56
C PHE A 468 4.16 -4.92 17.98
N SER A 469 3.10 -5.15 18.74
CA SER A 469 3.20 -5.62 20.13
C SER A 469 3.83 -7.00 20.21
N ILE A 470 3.41 -7.93 19.35
CA ILE A 470 3.95 -9.30 19.27
C ILE A 470 5.42 -9.28 18.83
N GLY A 471 5.76 -8.49 17.80
CA GLY A 471 7.14 -8.38 17.31
C GLY A 471 8.09 -7.84 18.38
N THR A 472 7.68 -6.75 19.05
CA THR A 472 8.44 -6.16 20.16
C THR A 472 8.60 -7.15 21.31
N ALA A 473 7.51 -7.83 21.70
CA ALA A 473 7.54 -8.84 22.76
C ALA A 473 8.44 -10.03 22.40
N GLY A 474 8.34 -10.54 21.16
CA GLY A 474 9.17 -11.65 20.68
C GLY A 474 10.66 -11.31 20.73
N GLY A 475 11.03 -10.11 20.30
CA GLY A 475 12.42 -9.62 20.40
C GLY A 475 12.91 -9.55 21.86
N ILE A 476 12.11 -9.01 22.78
CA ILE A 476 12.45 -8.94 24.21
C ILE A 476 12.58 -10.33 24.83
N ILE A 477 11.64 -11.24 24.53
CA ILE A 477 11.66 -12.61 25.07
C ILE A 477 12.94 -13.33 24.64
N LEU A 478 13.31 -13.27 23.35
CA LEU A 478 14.56 -13.81 22.90
C LEU A 478 15.76 -13.11 23.54
N GLY A 479 15.69 -11.79 23.74
CA GLY A 479 16.68 -10.99 24.48
C GLY A 479 16.88 -11.51 25.91
N LYS A 480 15.81 -11.91 26.60
CA LYS A 480 15.89 -12.54 27.95
C LYS A 480 16.55 -13.90 27.91
N ILE A 481 16.24 -14.71 26.90
CA ILE A 481 16.87 -16.00 26.69
C ILE A 481 18.38 -15.80 26.46
N MET A 482 18.76 -14.87 25.59
CA MET A 482 20.17 -14.54 25.32
C MET A 482 20.87 -13.95 26.56
N CYS A 483 20.19 -13.13 27.36
CA CYS A 483 20.68 -12.64 28.64
C CYS A 483 21.04 -13.79 29.58
N LYS A 484 20.13 -14.76 29.73
CA LYS A 484 20.34 -15.94 30.55
C LYS A 484 21.53 -16.79 30.06
N LEU A 485 21.59 -17.05 28.76
CA LEU A 485 22.66 -17.82 28.12
C LEU A 485 24.03 -17.13 28.19
N SER A 486 24.05 -15.79 28.18
CA SER A 486 25.29 -14.99 28.27
C SER A 486 25.76 -14.73 29.71
N GLY A 487 25.05 -15.24 30.72
CA GLY A 487 25.36 -14.97 32.12
C GLY A 487 25.13 -13.51 32.52
N GLY A 488 24.11 -12.87 31.98
CA GLY A 488 23.72 -11.49 32.34
C GLY A 488 24.51 -10.38 31.61
N LYS A 489 25.18 -10.69 30.51
CA LYS A 489 25.98 -9.73 29.74
C LYS A 489 25.20 -8.95 28.67
N ILE A 490 24.05 -9.46 28.27
CA ILE A 490 23.21 -8.87 27.23
C ILE A 490 21.97 -8.27 27.89
N ASN A 491 21.71 -6.98 27.64
CA ASN A 491 20.50 -6.34 28.12
C ASN A 491 19.29 -6.75 27.26
N PRO A 492 18.24 -7.36 27.83
CA PRO A 492 17.09 -7.82 27.05
C PRO A 492 16.33 -6.74 26.30
N MET A 493 16.41 -5.48 26.78
CA MET A 493 15.72 -4.37 26.13
C MET A 493 16.14 -4.15 24.66
N ILE A 494 17.41 -4.51 24.31
CA ILE A 494 17.85 -4.35 22.91
C ILE A 494 17.05 -5.21 21.94
N GLY A 495 16.39 -6.27 22.42
CA GLY A 495 15.51 -7.11 21.63
C GLY A 495 14.27 -6.36 21.11
N ALA A 496 13.77 -5.36 21.85
CA ALA A 496 12.69 -4.51 21.38
C ALA A 496 13.05 -3.75 20.09
N ALA A 497 14.34 -3.44 19.91
CA ALA A 497 14.82 -2.77 18.69
C ALA A 497 14.92 -3.71 17.47
N GLY A 498 14.65 -5.01 17.61
CA GLY A 498 14.65 -5.97 16.50
C GLY A 498 13.58 -5.71 15.43
N VAL A 499 12.62 -4.85 15.72
CA VAL A 499 11.63 -4.34 14.74
C VAL A 499 12.31 -3.32 13.83
N SER A 500 11.97 -3.31 12.53
CA SER A 500 12.72 -2.57 11.48
C SER A 500 12.56 -1.04 11.50
N ALA A 501 11.95 -0.44 12.52
CA ALA A 501 11.80 1.02 12.63
C ALA A 501 13.15 1.71 12.91
N VAL A 502 13.99 1.84 11.87
CA VAL A 502 15.35 2.40 11.96
C VAL A 502 15.31 3.92 11.82
N PRO A 503 16.02 4.69 12.65
CA PRO A 503 16.69 4.31 13.90
C PRO A 503 15.81 4.48 15.15
N MET A 504 14.48 4.64 14.98
CA MET A 504 13.57 5.06 16.06
C MET A 504 13.50 4.03 17.18
N ALA A 505 13.36 2.74 16.85
CA ALA A 505 13.27 1.70 17.86
C ALA A 505 14.53 1.65 18.75
N ALA A 506 15.71 1.77 18.15
CA ALA A 506 16.98 1.83 18.90
C ALA A 506 17.06 3.07 19.81
N ARG A 507 16.57 4.23 19.34
CA ARG A 507 16.53 5.46 20.15
C ARG A 507 15.59 5.32 21.36
N VAL A 508 14.42 4.67 21.17
CA VAL A 508 13.47 4.42 22.27
C VAL A 508 14.08 3.50 23.31
N VAL A 509 14.72 2.40 22.90
CA VAL A 509 15.42 1.50 23.81
C VAL A 509 16.52 2.21 24.59
N ASN A 510 17.31 3.05 23.92
CA ASN A 510 18.35 3.85 24.58
C ASN A 510 17.75 4.84 25.58
N LYS A 511 16.64 5.51 25.23
CA LYS A 511 15.93 6.43 26.13
C LYS A 511 15.41 5.71 27.39
N GLU A 512 14.81 4.52 27.22
CA GLU A 512 14.34 3.70 28.35
C GLU A 512 15.50 3.25 29.25
N GLY A 513 16.65 2.88 28.66
CA GLY A 513 17.86 2.54 29.43
C GLY A 513 18.38 3.70 30.26
N LEU A 514 18.42 4.91 29.69
CA LEU A 514 18.86 6.12 30.37
C LEU A 514 17.89 6.61 31.45
N LEU A 515 16.61 6.26 31.40
CA LEU A 515 15.63 6.59 32.47
C LEU A 515 15.90 5.78 33.74
N ASP A 516 16.34 4.54 33.64
CA ASP A 516 16.66 3.69 34.79
C ASP A 516 18.10 3.89 35.27
N ASP A 517 19.06 4.14 34.38
CA ASP A 517 20.47 4.41 34.68
C ASP A 517 21.06 5.37 33.62
N LYS A 518 21.42 6.58 34.04
CA LYS A 518 21.97 7.66 33.19
C LYS A 518 23.28 7.30 32.45
N GLN A 519 23.95 6.22 32.86
CA GLN A 519 25.18 5.72 32.22
C GLN A 519 24.94 4.49 31.34
N ASN A 520 23.71 4.03 31.19
CA ASN A 520 23.39 2.84 30.41
C ASN A 520 23.07 3.21 28.94
N PHE A 521 24.12 3.44 28.15
CA PHE A 521 24.02 3.80 26.75
C PHE A 521 23.84 2.53 25.89
N LEU A 522 22.60 2.26 25.47
CA LEU A 522 22.25 1.08 24.71
C LEU A 522 22.14 1.32 23.18
N LEU A 523 22.29 2.56 22.70
CA LEU A 523 22.02 2.93 21.32
C LEU A 523 22.79 2.05 20.32
N MET A 524 24.10 1.94 20.45
CA MET A 524 24.93 1.15 19.53
C MET A 524 24.60 -0.35 19.58
N HIS A 525 24.26 -0.85 20.76
CA HIS A 525 23.87 -2.25 20.95
C HIS A 525 22.48 -2.55 20.37
N ALA A 526 21.55 -1.59 20.47
CA ALA A 526 20.19 -1.67 19.92
C ALA A 526 20.17 -1.50 18.38
N MET A 527 21.17 -0.81 17.80
CA MET A 527 21.27 -0.67 16.34
C MET A 527 21.52 -2.02 15.64
N GLY A 528 22.27 -2.94 16.25
CA GLY A 528 22.50 -4.27 15.67
C GLY A 528 21.20 -5.04 15.39
N PRO A 529 20.36 -5.29 16.40
CA PRO A 529 19.03 -5.88 16.20
C PRO A 529 18.15 -5.08 15.26
N ASN A 530 18.17 -3.74 15.35
CA ASN A 530 17.33 -2.87 14.56
C ASN A 530 17.61 -2.99 13.05
N VAL A 531 18.89 -2.97 12.70
CA VAL A 531 19.31 -3.12 11.30
C VAL A 531 19.09 -4.55 10.79
N SER A 532 19.30 -5.56 11.63
CA SER A 532 18.99 -6.94 11.26
C SER A 532 17.49 -7.17 11.06
N GLY A 533 16.64 -6.38 11.73
CA GLY A 533 15.19 -6.35 11.50
C GLY A 533 14.85 -5.97 10.07
N VAL A 534 15.53 -4.98 9.47
CA VAL A 534 15.29 -4.57 8.08
C VAL A 534 15.60 -5.70 7.09
N ILE A 535 16.73 -6.38 7.29
CA ILE A 535 17.05 -7.57 6.49
C ILE A 535 15.98 -8.65 6.72
N GLY A 536 15.55 -8.82 7.97
CA GLY A 536 14.52 -9.79 8.34
C GLY A 536 13.16 -9.51 7.69
N SER A 537 12.70 -8.27 7.67
CA SER A 537 11.44 -7.87 7.02
C SER A 537 11.50 -8.06 5.50
N ALA A 538 12.61 -7.69 4.86
CA ALA A 538 12.81 -7.90 3.42
C ALA A 538 12.85 -9.40 3.06
N VAL A 539 13.51 -10.22 3.87
CA VAL A 539 13.52 -11.69 3.72
C VAL A 539 12.12 -12.26 3.94
N ALA A 540 11.39 -11.81 4.97
CA ALA A 540 10.02 -12.25 5.21
C ALA A 540 9.08 -11.88 4.05
N ALA A 541 9.21 -10.68 3.47
CA ALA A 541 8.47 -10.29 2.27
C ALA A 541 8.78 -11.19 1.08
N GLY A 542 10.05 -11.54 0.85
CA GLY A 542 10.45 -12.51 -0.18
C GLY A 542 9.83 -13.89 0.02
N VAL A 543 9.85 -14.41 1.27
CA VAL A 543 9.19 -15.69 1.61
C VAL A 543 7.68 -15.65 1.34
N LEU A 544 7.01 -14.55 1.72
CA LEU A 544 5.57 -14.38 1.49
C LEU A 544 5.25 -14.25 0.00
N LEU A 545 6.09 -13.57 -0.78
CA LEU A 545 5.93 -13.49 -2.24
C LEU A 545 6.13 -14.85 -2.90
N GLN A 546 7.16 -15.60 -2.52
CA GLN A 546 7.41 -16.93 -3.06
C GLN A 546 6.27 -17.91 -2.73
N ALA A 547 5.70 -17.80 -1.52
CA ALA A 547 4.63 -18.69 -1.09
C ALA A 547 3.26 -18.35 -1.70
N LEU A 548 2.98 -17.08 -1.99
CA LEU A 548 1.63 -16.58 -2.30
C LEU A 548 1.56 -15.75 -3.59
N GLY A 549 2.69 -15.42 -4.19
CA GLY A 549 2.75 -14.56 -5.39
C GLY A 549 2.37 -15.27 -6.69
N HIS A 550 2.38 -16.60 -6.68
CA HIS A 550 2.07 -17.45 -7.85
C HIS A 550 0.62 -17.83 -7.93
#